data_27bb6897841dac57b1d5c63df22ed19d
#
_entry.id   27bb6897841dac57b1d5c63df22ed19d
#
_cell.length_a   1.000
_cell.length_b   1.000
_cell.length_c   1.000
_cell.angle_alpha   90.00
_cell.angle_beta   90.00
_cell.angle_gamma   90.00
#
_symmetry.space_group_name_H-M   'P 1'
#
loop_
_entity.id
_entity.type
_entity.pdbx_description
1 polymer ?
#
loop_
_entity_poly.entity_id
_entity_poly.type
_entity_poly.pdbx_seq_one_letter_code
_entity_poly.pdbx_strand_id
1 'polypeptide(L)'
;MVRREFWRDRPVLVTGHTGFKGGWLATWLLALGARVTGYALAPDTTPSYFAGCGLAGRLTSRLGDVTDGAALEAALAVARPSVVFHLAAQALVRRSYRAPVETFATNVLGTARLLEAVRRTPSVESVVVITSD
;
A
#
# COMPACT_ATOMS: atom_id res chain seq x y z
N MET A 1 16.88 -15.69 0.98
CA MET A 1 16.74 -15.80 -0.48
C MET A 1 15.27 -15.68 -0.87
N VAL A 2 14.93 -14.76 -1.77
CA VAL A 2 13.54 -14.57 -2.21
C VAL A 2 13.17 -15.67 -3.21
N ARG A 3 12.13 -16.43 -2.91
CA ARG A 3 11.68 -17.52 -3.78
C ARG A 3 10.63 -17.01 -4.77
N ARG A 4 10.92 -16.99 -6.07
CA ARG A 4 9.98 -16.61 -7.12
C ARG A 4 8.70 -17.44 -7.11
N GLU A 5 8.80 -18.72 -6.84
CA GLU A 5 7.67 -19.65 -6.79
C GLU A 5 6.64 -19.24 -5.72
N PHE A 6 7.10 -18.68 -4.59
CA PHE A 6 6.20 -18.18 -3.54
C PHE A 6 5.33 -17.03 -4.03
N TRP A 7 5.86 -16.16 -4.89
CA TRP A 7 5.19 -14.95 -5.34
C TRP A 7 4.37 -15.13 -6.63
N ARG A 8 4.65 -16.18 -7.40
CA ARG A 8 3.96 -16.41 -8.68
C ARG A 8 2.45 -16.47 -8.47
N ASP A 9 1.73 -15.63 -9.22
CA ASP A 9 0.26 -15.50 -9.18
C ASP A 9 -0.33 -15.19 -7.80
N ARG A 10 0.51 -14.89 -6.81
CA ARG A 10 0.06 -14.54 -5.46
C ARG A 10 -0.60 -13.17 -5.45
N PRO A 11 -1.83 -13.05 -4.93
CA PRO A 11 -2.48 -11.76 -4.80
C PRO A 11 -1.87 -10.99 -3.61
N VAL A 12 -1.34 -9.81 -3.89
CA VAL A 12 -0.68 -8.93 -2.91
C VAL A 12 -1.30 -7.55 -2.96
N LEU A 13 -1.58 -6.97 -1.80
CA LEU A 13 -1.97 -5.57 -1.69
C LEU A 13 -0.83 -4.73 -1.11
N VAL A 14 -0.53 -3.62 -1.76
CA VAL A 14 0.47 -2.64 -1.30
C VAL A 14 -0.20 -1.30 -1.08
N THR A 15 -0.27 -0.82 0.16
CA THR A 15 -0.67 0.56 0.41
C THR A 15 0.53 1.49 0.21
N GLY A 16 0.28 2.68 -0.34
CA GLY A 16 1.37 3.63 -0.62
C GLY A 16 2.15 3.33 -1.90
N HIS A 17 1.58 2.56 -2.83
CA HIS A 17 2.23 2.17 -4.09
C HIS A 17 2.56 3.34 -5.03
N THR A 18 1.95 4.50 -4.84
CA THR A 18 2.25 5.72 -5.61
C THR A 18 3.48 6.46 -5.11
N GLY A 19 3.94 6.16 -3.89
CA GLY A 19 5.17 6.69 -3.32
C GLY A 19 6.42 5.97 -3.83
N PHE A 20 7.59 6.49 -3.49
CA PHE A 20 8.87 5.96 -3.97
C PHE A 20 9.12 4.52 -3.51
N LYS A 21 9.10 4.26 -2.21
CA LYS A 21 9.34 2.91 -1.67
C LYS A 21 8.25 1.93 -2.08
N GLY A 22 6.98 2.35 -2.01
CA GLY A 22 5.85 1.51 -2.40
C GLY A 22 5.87 1.18 -3.89
N GLY A 23 6.25 2.12 -4.74
CA GLY A 23 6.44 1.90 -6.17
C GLY A 23 7.57 0.91 -6.47
N TRP A 24 8.71 1.02 -5.81
CA TRP A 24 9.81 0.05 -5.93
C TRP A 24 9.39 -1.35 -5.49
N LEU A 25 8.73 -1.47 -4.34
CA LEU A 25 8.24 -2.76 -3.86
C LEU A 25 7.23 -3.37 -4.85
N ALA A 26 6.29 -2.58 -5.36
CA ALA A 26 5.33 -3.03 -6.35
C ALA A 26 6.03 -3.53 -7.63
N THR A 27 7.03 -2.80 -8.12
CA THR A 27 7.83 -3.22 -9.28
C THR A 27 8.53 -4.55 -9.03
N TRP A 28 9.12 -4.73 -7.86
CA TRP A 28 9.79 -5.96 -7.50
C TRP A 28 8.82 -7.14 -7.40
N LEU A 29 7.69 -6.96 -6.75
CA LEU A 29 6.64 -7.99 -6.65
C LEU A 29 6.12 -8.40 -8.03
N LEU A 30 5.89 -7.45 -8.94
CA LEU A 30 5.53 -7.74 -10.33
C LEU A 30 6.61 -8.55 -11.06
N ALA A 31 7.88 -8.21 -10.86
CA ALA A 31 9.00 -8.96 -11.44
C ALA A 31 9.12 -10.39 -10.88
N LEU A 32 8.63 -10.63 -9.66
CA LEU A 32 8.55 -11.96 -9.05
C LEU A 32 7.31 -12.75 -9.50
N GLY A 33 6.40 -12.11 -10.27
CA GLY A 33 5.20 -12.74 -10.80
C GLY A 33 3.96 -12.61 -9.92
N ALA A 34 3.97 -11.73 -8.91
CA ALA A 34 2.81 -11.48 -8.07
C ALA A 34 1.72 -10.68 -8.81
N ARG A 35 0.47 -10.89 -8.41
CA ARG A 35 -0.66 -10.06 -8.84
C ARG A 35 -0.82 -8.91 -7.84
N VAL A 36 -0.35 -7.73 -8.21
CA VAL A 36 -0.28 -6.59 -7.30
C VAL A 36 -1.50 -5.69 -7.44
N THR A 37 -2.16 -5.41 -6.32
CA THR A 37 -3.14 -4.33 -6.17
C THR A 37 -2.52 -3.25 -5.29
N GLY A 38 -2.50 -2.02 -5.77
CA GLY A 38 -2.07 -0.87 -5.01
C GLY A 38 -3.26 -0.07 -4.48
N TYR A 39 -3.13 0.49 -3.27
CA TYR A 39 -4.10 1.41 -2.66
C TYR A 39 -3.36 2.60 -2.05
N ALA A 40 -3.57 3.79 -2.56
CA ALA A 40 -2.89 5.01 -2.11
C ALA A 40 -3.58 6.26 -2.63
N LEU A 41 -3.20 7.42 -2.07
CA LEU A 41 -3.47 8.72 -2.69
C LEU A 41 -2.75 8.84 -4.04
N ALA A 42 -3.16 9.79 -4.86
CA ALA A 42 -2.42 10.14 -6.08
C ALA A 42 -0.98 10.54 -5.73
N PRO A 43 -0.02 10.36 -6.66
CA PRO A 43 1.35 10.84 -6.44
C PRO A 43 1.38 12.31 -6.11
N ASP A 44 2.13 12.70 -5.09
CA ASP A 44 2.26 14.08 -4.61
C ASP A 44 3.48 14.82 -5.18
N THR A 45 4.27 14.15 -6.01
CA THR A 45 5.46 14.71 -6.67
C THR A 45 5.40 14.60 -8.18
N THR A 46 6.02 15.57 -8.87
CA THR A 46 6.23 15.53 -10.31
C THR A 46 7.69 15.91 -10.59
N PRO A 47 8.52 15.01 -11.12
CA PRO A 47 8.18 13.63 -11.51
C PRO A 47 7.95 12.70 -10.31
N SER A 48 7.22 11.59 -10.55
CA SER A 48 7.06 10.51 -9.59
C SER A 48 7.56 9.18 -10.17
N TYR A 49 8.08 8.29 -9.32
CA TYR A 49 8.47 6.94 -9.73
C TYR A 49 7.28 6.17 -10.34
N PHE A 50 6.11 6.29 -9.72
CA PHE A 50 4.89 5.63 -10.17
C PHE A 50 4.53 5.99 -11.62
N ALA A 51 4.56 7.27 -11.96
CA ALA A 51 4.28 7.73 -13.33
C ALA A 51 5.42 7.38 -14.29
N GLY A 52 6.67 7.59 -13.89
CA GLY A 52 7.85 7.35 -14.72
C GLY A 52 8.03 5.89 -15.11
N CYS A 53 7.62 4.95 -14.26
CA CYS A 53 7.67 3.51 -14.53
C CYS A 53 6.38 2.94 -15.15
N GLY A 54 5.38 3.77 -15.40
CA GLY A 54 4.09 3.33 -15.96
C GLY A 54 3.36 2.29 -15.11
N LEU A 55 3.49 2.38 -13.78
CA LEU A 55 2.95 1.36 -12.87
C LEU A 55 1.43 1.24 -12.93
N ALA A 56 0.72 2.32 -13.25
CA ALA A 56 -0.74 2.29 -13.40
C ALA A 56 -1.23 1.27 -14.45
N GLY A 57 -0.44 1.00 -15.48
CA GLY A 57 -0.74 -0.01 -16.52
C GLY A 57 -0.24 -1.42 -16.20
N ARG A 58 0.51 -1.60 -15.11
CA ARG A 58 1.18 -2.87 -14.77
C ARG A 58 0.57 -3.57 -13.55
N LEU A 59 -0.19 -2.86 -12.75
CA LEU A 59 -0.86 -3.36 -11.56
C LEU A 59 -2.29 -2.81 -11.48
N THR A 60 -3.12 -3.37 -10.61
CA THR A 60 -4.44 -2.80 -10.31
C THR A 60 -4.24 -1.62 -9.34
N SER A 61 -4.30 -0.39 -9.85
CA SER A 61 -4.15 0.81 -9.03
C SER A 61 -5.51 1.34 -8.57
N ARG A 62 -5.68 1.46 -7.25
CA ARG A 62 -6.86 2.07 -6.62
C ARG A 62 -6.41 3.31 -5.86
N LEU A 63 -6.99 4.45 -6.21
CA LEU A 63 -6.76 5.68 -5.48
C LEU A 63 -7.73 5.79 -4.32
N GLY A 64 -7.22 6.06 -3.13
CA GLY A 64 -7.98 6.21 -1.91
C GLY A 64 -7.11 6.56 -0.72
N ASP A 65 -7.75 7.05 0.33
CA ASP A 65 -7.09 7.43 1.58
C ASP A 65 -7.18 6.27 2.59
N VAL A 66 -6.09 5.93 3.26
CA VAL A 66 -6.09 4.91 4.33
C VAL A 66 -6.92 5.33 5.55
N THR A 67 -7.25 6.61 5.68
CA THR A 67 -8.16 7.09 6.69
C THR A 67 -9.64 6.83 6.36
N ASP A 68 -9.97 6.43 5.13
CA ASP A 68 -11.28 5.95 4.73
C ASP A 68 -11.38 4.42 4.91
N GLY A 69 -11.84 3.99 6.08
CA GLY A 69 -11.94 2.57 6.42
C GLY A 69 -12.89 1.79 5.51
N ALA A 70 -14.00 2.39 5.08
CA ALA A 70 -14.97 1.73 4.20
C ALA A 70 -14.41 1.48 2.81
N ALA A 71 -13.72 2.47 2.23
CA ALA A 71 -13.04 2.33 0.94
C ALA A 71 -11.92 1.29 1.01
N LEU A 72 -11.18 1.25 2.11
CA LEU A 72 -10.11 0.30 2.34
C LEU A 72 -10.63 -1.15 2.48
N GLU A 73 -11.71 -1.35 3.23
CA GLU A 73 -12.41 -2.65 3.33
C GLU A 73 -12.91 -3.13 1.96
N ALA A 74 -13.51 -2.24 1.18
CA ALA A 74 -13.96 -2.56 -0.17
C ALA A 74 -12.80 -2.95 -1.10
N ALA A 75 -11.67 -2.26 -1.00
CA ALA A 75 -10.48 -2.58 -1.79
C ALA A 75 -9.92 -3.97 -1.43
N LEU A 76 -9.83 -4.31 -0.14
CA LEU A 76 -9.40 -5.63 0.31
C LEU A 76 -10.38 -6.74 -0.10
N ALA A 77 -11.69 -6.49 0.02
CA ALA A 77 -12.71 -7.46 -0.36
C ALA A 77 -12.65 -7.84 -1.85
N VAL A 78 -12.34 -6.88 -2.71
CA VAL A 78 -12.18 -7.11 -4.16
C VAL A 78 -10.84 -7.75 -4.49
N ALA A 79 -9.75 -7.25 -3.93
CA ALA A 79 -8.39 -7.72 -4.21
C ALA A 79 -8.14 -9.12 -3.63
N ARG A 80 -8.77 -9.47 -2.51
CA ARG A 80 -8.60 -10.73 -1.79
C ARG A 80 -7.11 -11.11 -1.64
N PRO A 81 -6.26 -10.21 -1.11
CA PRO A 81 -4.84 -10.47 -1.03
C PRO A 81 -4.54 -11.57 -0.01
N SER A 82 -3.50 -12.36 -0.26
CA SER A 82 -2.93 -13.25 0.76
C SER A 82 -1.85 -12.57 1.58
N VAL A 83 -1.19 -11.55 1.00
CA VAL A 83 -0.16 -10.75 1.68
C VAL A 83 -0.49 -9.26 1.53
N VAL A 84 -0.34 -8.52 2.62
CA VAL A 84 -0.52 -7.07 2.64
C VAL A 84 0.77 -6.40 3.08
N PHE A 85 1.25 -5.43 2.30
CA PHE A 85 2.34 -4.53 2.67
C PHE A 85 1.77 -3.13 2.92
N HIS A 86 1.96 -2.62 4.12
CA HIS A 86 1.49 -1.29 4.51
C HIS A 86 2.64 -0.29 4.53
N LEU A 87 2.69 0.56 3.49
CA LEU A 87 3.68 1.63 3.34
C LEU A 87 3.04 3.02 3.29
N ALA A 88 1.70 3.11 3.24
CA ALA A 88 1.02 4.40 3.24
C ALA A 88 1.25 5.10 4.58
N ALA A 89 1.90 6.25 4.52
CA ALA A 89 2.21 7.07 5.68
C ALA A 89 2.47 8.52 5.26
N GLN A 90 2.27 9.45 6.20
CA GLN A 90 2.84 10.79 6.11
C GLN A 90 4.25 10.73 6.72
N ALA A 91 5.28 10.65 5.86
CA ALA A 91 6.66 10.37 6.27
C ALA A 91 7.53 11.64 6.44
N LEU A 92 7.02 12.81 6.06
CA LEU A 92 7.79 14.06 6.08
C LEU A 92 7.79 14.69 7.46
N VAL A 93 8.94 14.67 8.14
CA VAL A 93 9.10 15.22 9.51
C VAL A 93 8.66 16.68 9.60
N ARG A 94 9.06 17.54 8.66
CA ARG A 94 8.65 18.95 8.67
C ARG A 94 7.13 19.14 8.53
N ARG A 95 6.46 18.26 7.79
CA ARG A 95 5.00 18.29 7.67
C ARG A 95 4.33 17.83 8.96
N SER A 96 4.92 16.90 9.70
CA SER A 96 4.36 16.45 10.98
C SER A 96 4.29 17.56 12.02
N TYR A 97 5.25 18.48 12.02
CA TYR A 97 5.20 19.67 12.88
C TYR A 97 4.14 20.68 12.48
N ARG A 98 3.84 20.81 11.19
CA ARG A 98 2.84 21.76 10.67
C ARG A 98 1.43 21.19 10.69
N ALA A 99 1.28 19.90 10.54
CA ALA A 99 0.00 19.20 10.47
C ALA A 99 0.03 17.91 11.33
N PRO A 100 0.16 18.03 12.66
CA PRO A 100 0.29 16.87 13.54
C PRO A 100 -0.97 16.01 13.55
N VAL A 101 -2.16 16.59 13.54
CA VAL A 101 -3.43 15.85 13.53
C VAL A 101 -3.56 14.99 12.27
N GLU A 102 -3.25 15.55 11.10
CA GLU A 102 -3.24 14.83 9.84
C GLU A 102 -2.22 13.68 9.85
N THR A 103 -1.04 13.92 10.41
CA THR A 103 0.02 12.91 10.55
C THR A 103 -0.44 11.75 11.42
N PHE A 104 -1.04 12.01 12.58
CA PHE A 104 -1.61 10.97 13.44
C PHE A 104 -2.78 10.24 12.77
N ALA A 105 -3.65 10.98 12.09
CA ALA A 105 -4.77 10.38 11.38
C ALA A 105 -4.29 9.37 10.32
N THR A 106 -3.30 9.75 9.52
CA THR A 106 -2.73 8.85 8.50
C THR A 106 -1.96 7.70 9.13
N ASN A 107 -1.01 7.99 10.01
CA ASN A 107 -0.05 6.99 10.47
C ASN A 107 -0.60 6.08 11.55
N VAL A 108 -1.44 6.59 12.45
CA VAL A 108 -2.00 5.80 13.55
C VAL A 108 -3.37 5.26 13.18
N LEU A 109 -4.33 6.14 12.88
CA LEU A 109 -5.69 5.69 12.55
C LEU A 109 -5.74 4.96 11.21
N GLY A 110 -4.98 5.39 10.21
CA GLY A 110 -4.89 4.70 8.91
C GLY A 110 -4.37 3.27 9.08
N THR A 111 -3.34 3.07 9.89
CA THR A 111 -2.82 1.73 10.20
C THR A 111 -3.84 0.90 10.98
N ALA A 112 -4.49 1.46 11.98
CA ALA A 112 -5.54 0.77 12.74
C ALA A 112 -6.71 0.34 11.84
N ARG A 113 -7.14 1.20 10.93
CA ARG A 113 -8.21 0.91 9.96
C ARG A 113 -7.82 -0.17 8.97
N LEU A 114 -6.56 -0.15 8.50
CA LEU A 114 -6.04 -1.23 7.66
C LEU A 114 -6.09 -2.57 8.41
N LEU A 115 -5.60 -2.63 9.63
CA LEU A 115 -5.59 -3.86 10.42
C LEU A 115 -7.00 -4.36 10.72
N GLU A 116 -7.97 -3.46 10.97
CA GLU A 116 -9.37 -3.84 11.11
C GLU A 116 -9.96 -4.40 9.80
N ALA A 117 -9.66 -3.78 8.67
CA ALA A 117 -10.06 -4.28 7.36
C ALA A 117 -9.43 -5.65 7.06
N VAL A 118 -8.17 -5.85 7.41
CA VAL A 118 -7.47 -7.15 7.32
C VAL A 118 -8.16 -8.21 8.19
N ARG A 119 -8.51 -7.87 9.43
CA ARG A 119 -9.20 -8.79 10.34
C ARG A 119 -10.52 -9.32 9.75
N ARG A 120 -11.16 -8.52 8.88
CA ARG A 120 -12.41 -8.87 8.19
C ARG A 120 -12.19 -9.51 6.81
N THR A 121 -10.94 -9.70 6.40
CA THR A 121 -10.60 -10.26 5.08
C THR A 121 -9.92 -11.62 5.24
N PRO A 122 -10.68 -12.74 5.18
CA PRO A 122 -10.16 -14.07 5.50
C PRO A 122 -9.05 -14.56 4.58
N SER A 123 -8.88 -13.96 3.40
CA SER A 123 -7.81 -14.33 2.46
C SER A 123 -6.43 -13.90 2.93
N VAL A 124 -6.32 -12.94 3.84
CA VAL A 124 -5.02 -12.40 4.29
C VAL A 124 -4.36 -13.37 5.27
N GLU A 125 -3.19 -13.84 4.89
CA GLU A 125 -2.35 -14.76 5.67
C GLU A 125 -1.24 -14.00 6.41
N SER A 126 -0.77 -12.89 5.83
CA SER A 126 0.37 -12.12 6.38
C SER A 126 0.24 -10.63 6.11
N VAL A 127 0.64 -9.83 7.09
CA VAL A 127 0.72 -8.37 7.00
C VAL A 127 2.11 -7.91 7.40
N VAL A 128 2.72 -7.05 6.59
CA VAL A 128 3.97 -6.38 6.90
C VAL A 128 3.70 -4.88 6.99
N VAL A 129 3.90 -4.30 8.17
CA VAL A 129 3.78 -2.86 8.40
C VAL A 129 5.17 -2.25 8.40
N ILE A 130 5.40 -1.31 7.51
CA ILE A 130 6.68 -0.59 7.42
C ILE A 130 6.64 0.56 8.41
N THR A 131 7.59 0.57 9.30
CA THR A 131 7.78 1.61 10.32
C THR A 131 9.08 2.35 10.11
N SER A 132 9.25 3.48 10.77
CA SER A 132 10.50 4.21 10.87
C SER A 132 10.80 4.58 12.32
N ASP A 133 12.02 4.88 12.60
CA ASP A 133 12.52 5.48 13.84
C ASP A 133 12.21 6.98 13.93
#